data_5aa30817c44177944e8d49b44960a06e
#
_entry.id   5aa30817c44177944e8d49b44960a06e
#
_cell.length_a   1.000
_cell.length_b   1.000
_cell.length_c   1.000
_cell.angle_alpha   90.00
_cell.angle_beta   90.00
_cell.angle_gamma   90.00
#
_symmetry.space_group_name_H-M   'P 1'
#
loop_
_entity.id
_entity.type
_entity.pdbx_description
1 polymer ?
#
loop_
_entity_poly.entity_id
_entity_poly.type
_entity_poly.pdbx_seq_one_letter_code
_entity_poly.pdbx_strand_id
1 'polypeptide(L)'
;SGVAFAIKQLNPKVEVWGVQAAGAPSMYQSMVDHQILRLSNVSTIADGIAVKQPGQITYDTCQKYLDGIVTVTEDEICAAILALIEQHKMVAEGAGAVSVAAAMFGKVPVKGRKTICIVSGGNIDVTILNRVINRGLAKSGRTCTFTVELEDKPGQLVGVSQIVASMGGNVISVHHERNDDSARVTDCQLRIKVETRNEQHIEDI
;
A
#
# COMPACT_ATOMS: atom_id res chain seq x y z
N SER A 1 -0.54 -17.28 -14.65
CA SER A 1 -0.46 -18.70 -15.12
C SER A 1 0.43 -18.83 -16.36
N GLY A 2 0.15 -18.11 -17.49
CA GLY A 2 0.92 -18.26 -18.75
C GLY A 2 2.41 -17.98 -18.61
N VAL A 3 2.82 -16.94 -17.88
CA VAL A 3 4.25 -16.65 -17.62
C VAL A 3 4.92 -17.79 -16.87
N ALA A 4 4.29 -18.32 -15.83
CA ALA A 4 4.83 -19.46 -15.06
C ALA A 4 5.02 -20.67 -15.95
N PHE A 5 4.02 -21.02 -16.74
CA PHE A 5 4.12 -22.10 -17.71
C PHE A 5 5.31 -21.91 -18.66
N ALA A 6 5.42 -20.75 -19.31
CA ALA A 6 6.47 -20.47 -20.29
C ALA A 6 7.87 -20.51 -19.66
N ILE A 7 8.07 -19.88 -18.53
CA ILE A 7 9.36 -19.86 -17.81
C ILE A 7 9.78 -21.28 -17.40
N LYS A 8 8.87 -22.07 -16.84
CA LYS A 8 9.19 -23.43 -16.42
C LYS A 8 9.50 -24.37 -17.59
N GLN A 9 8.96 -24.10 -18.80
CA GLN A 9 9.36 -24.84 -20.01
C GLN A 9 10.77 -24.46 -20.50
N LEU A 10 11.13 -23.17 -20.39
CA LEU A 10 12.42 -22.68 -20.86
C LEU A 10 13.55 -22.94 -19.84
N ASN A 11 13.27 -22.72 -18.56
CA ASN A 11 14.23 -22.93 -17.48
C ASN A 11 13.51 -23.30 -16.17
N PRO A 12 13.39 -24.59 -15.86
CA PRO A 12 12.67 -25.05 -14.67
C PRO A 12 13.34 -24.66 -13.34
N LYS A 13 14.61 -24.19 -13.36
CA LYS A 13 15.34 -23.74 -12.16
C LYS A 13 14.91 -22.33 -11.72
N VAL A 14 14.24 -21.57 -12.58
CA VAL A 14 13.73 -20.24 -12.20
C VAL A 14 12.50 -20.40 -11.32
N GLU A 15 12.55 -19.83 -10.13
CA GLU A 15 11.38 -19.76 -9.25
C GLU A 15 10.39 -18.70 -9.77
N VAL A 16 9.12 -19.06 -9.82
CA VAL A 16 8.03 -18.16 -10.25
C VAL A 16 7.01 -18.04 -9.15
N TRP A 17 6.84 -16.83 -8.64
CA TRP A 17 5.93 -16.51 -7.55
C TRP A 17 4.70 -15.78 -8.06
N GLY A 18 3.52 -16.22 -7.62
CA GLY A 18 2.26 -15.50 -7.83
C GLY A 18 2.03 -14.45 -6.76
N VAL A 19 1.46 -13.31 -7.14
CA VAL A 19 1.08 -12.27 -6.18
C VAL A 19 -0.37 -11.87 -6.40
N GLN A 20 -1.14 -11.79 -5.33
CA GLN A 20 -2.50 -11.24 -5.33
C GLN A 20 -2.67 -10.11 -4.32
N ALA A 21 -3.69 -9.27 -4.55
CA ALA A 21 -4.11 -8.33 -3.53
C ALA A 21 -4.81 -9.07 -2.38
N ALA A 22 -4.51 -8.70 -1.14
CA ALA A 22 -5.13 -9.27 0.05
C ALA A 22 -6.65 -9.06 0.09
N GLY A 23 -7.16 -8.02 -0.59
CA GLY A 23 -8.59 -7.76 -0.75
C GLY A 23 -9.27 -8.59 -1.84
N ALA A 24 -8.52 -9.40 -2.61
CA ALA A 24 -9.05 -10.29 -3.65
C ALA A 24 -8.23 -11.59 -3.79
N PRO A 25 -8.05 -12.39 -2.72
CA PRO A 25 -7.10 -13.50 -2.67
C PRO A 25 -7.67 -14.83 -3.19
N SER A 26 -8.51 -14.81 -4.23
CA SER A 26 -9.25 -16.00 -4.67
C SER A 26 -8.35 -17.17 -5.10
N MET A 27 -7.28 -16.90 -5.87
CA MET A 27 -6.33 -17.93 -6.27
C MET A 27 -5.48 -18.41 -5.08
N TYR A 28 -5.04 -17.47 -4.22
CA TYR A 28 -4.27 -17.79 -3.02
C TYR A 28 -5.05 -18.76 -2.11
N GLN A 29 -6.30 -18.41 -1.76
CA GLN A 29 -7.13 -19.28 -0.93
C GLN A 29 -7.42 -20.62 -1.61
N SER A 30 -7.72 -20.60 -2.93
CA SER A 30 -7.97 -21.83 -3.68
C SER A 30 -6.76 -22.76 -3.69
N MET A 31 -5.53 -22.22 -3.77
CA MET A 31 -4.30 -23.03 -3.72
C MET A 31 -4.02 -23.57 -2.31
N VAL A 32 -4.28 -22.80 -1.27
CA VAL A 32 -4.13 -23.23 0.13
C VAL A 32 -5.10 -24.37 0.47
N ASP A 33 -6.36 -24.22 0.05
CA ASP A 33 -7.42 -25.20 0.35
C ASP A 33 -7.49 -26.36 -0.66
N HIS A 34 -6.59 -26.36 -1.65
CA HIS A 34 -6.52 -27.38 -2.73
C HIS A 34 -7.83 -27.56 -3.50
N GLN A 35 -8.66 -26.53 -3.58
CA GLN A 35 -9.91 -26.50 -4.33
C GLN A 35 -10.26 -25.11 -4.79
N ILE A 36 -10.95 -24.99 -5.92
CA ILE A 36 -11.41 -23.68 -6.41
C ILE A 36 -12.47 -23.11 -5.48
N LEU A 37 -12.17 -21.96 -4.90
CA LEU A 37 -13.07 -21.22 -4.02
C LEU A 37 -13.62 -19.97 -4.71
N ARG A 38 -14.86 -19.64 -4.36
CA ARG A 38 -15.49 -18.38 -4.75
C ARG A 38 -15.59 -17.46 -3.54
N LEU A 39 -15.01 -16.28 -3.65
CA LEU A 39 -15.14 -15.24 -2.63
C LEU A 39 -16.50 -14.58 -2.69
N SER A 40 -17.10 -14.28 -1.56
CA SER A 40 -18.35 -13.53 -1.45
C SER A 40 -18.17 -12.08 -1.91
N ASN A 41 -17.05 -11.45 -1.53
CA ASN A 41 -16.72 -10.09 -1.89
C ASN A 41 -15.24 -9.95 -2.23
N VAL A 42 -14.91 -8.96 -3.06
CA VAL A 42 -13.55 -8.53 -3.37
C VAL A 42 -13.51 -6.99 -3.34
N SER A 43 -12.46 -6.43 -2.75
CA SER A 43 -12.27 -4.99 -2.68
C SER A 43 -10.78 -4.67 -2.70
N THR A 44 -10.30 -4.09 -3.80
CA THR A 44 -8.90 -3.73 -3.98
C THR A 44 -8.76 -2.64 -5.05
N ILE A 45 -7.72 -1.80 -4.93
CA ILE A 45 -7.30 -0.86 -5.99
C ILE A 45 -6.66 -1.59 -7.19
N ALA A 46 -6.28 -2.86 -7.02
CA ALA A 46 -5.78 -3.72 -8.07
C ALA A 46 -6.94 -4.39 -8.83
N ASP A 47 -7.80 -3.57 -9.46
CA ASP A 47 -9.04 -3.98 -10.12
C ASP A 47 -8.81 -5.00 -11.25
N GLY A 48 -7.72 -4.88 -12.00
CA GLY A 48 -7.34 -5.83 -13.05
C GLY A 48 -7.11 -7.27 -12.56
N ILE A 49 -6.92 -7.47 -11.24
CA ILE A 49 -6.79 -8.80 -10.62
C ILE A 49 -7.87 -9.08 -9.56
N ALA A 50 -8.92 -8.26 -9.48
CA ALA A 50 -10.03 -8.40 -8.53
C ALA A 50 -11.00 -9.52 -8.94
N VAL A 51 -10.53 -10.74 -8.99
CA VAL A 51 -11.28 -11.92 -9.45
C VAL A 51 -11.86 -12.67 -8.26
N LYS A 52 -13.21 -12.87 -8.27
CA LYS A 52 -13.89 -13.60 -7.19
C LYS A 52 -13.65 -15.11 -7.19
N GLN A 53 -13.39 -15.70 -8.34
CA GLN A 53 -13.20 -17.15 -8.48
C GLN A 53 -12.19 -17.43 -9.60
N PRO A 54 -11.15 -18.22 -9.35
CA PRO A 54 -10.24 -18.66 -10.40
C PRO A 54 -10.93 -19.54 -11.44
N GLY A 55 -10.51 -19.45 -12.70
CA GLY A 55 -10.89 -20.42 -13.71
C GLY A 55 -10.10 -21.74 -13.52
N GLN A 56 -10.70 -22.88 -13.91
CA GLN A 56 -10.10 -24.20 -13.74
C GLN A 56 -8.69 -24.30 -14.36
N ILE A 57 -8.57 -23.93 -15.64
CA ILE A 57 -7.28 -24.01 -16.37
C ILE A 57 -6.20 -23.14 -15.71
N THR A 58 -6.56 -21.94 -15.24
CA THR A 58 -5.61 -21.04 -14.58
C THR A 58 -5.22 -21.56 -13.21
N TYR A 59 -6.13 -22.15 -12.47
CA TYR A 59 -5.88 -22.81 -11.18
C TYR A 59 -4.92 -23.98 -11.35
N ASP A 60 -5.21 -24.93 -12.24
CA ASP A 60 -4.37 -26.11 -12.50
C ASP A 60 -2.97 -25.70 -12.96
N THR A 61 -2.88 -24.66 -13.80
CA THR A 61 -1.59 -24.12 -14.26
C THR A 61 -0.81 -23.49 -13.10
N CYS A 62 -1.44 -22.72 -12.25
CA CYS A 62 -0.79 -22.10 -11.10
C CYS A 62 -0.33 -23.16 -10.11
N GLN A 63 -1.16 -24.14 -9.80
CA GLN A 63 -0.84 -25.22 -8.88
C GLN A 63 0.35 -26.07 -9.36
N LYS A 64 0.49 -26.23 -10.68
CA LYS A 64 1.57 -27.03 -11.28
C LYS A 64 2.89 -26.27 -11.44
N TYR A 65 2.85 -24.96 -11.72
CA TYR A 65 4.00 -24.21 -12.19
C TYR A 65 4.45 -23.05 -11.31
N LEU A 66 3.68 -22.65 -10.28
CA LEU A 66 4.15 -21.68 -9.30
C LEU A 66 4.93 -22.37 -8.18
N ASP A 67 6.03 -21.76 -7.78
CA ASP A 67 6.81 -22.19 -6.60
C ASP A 67 6.18 -21.67 -5.30
N GLY A 68 5.34 -20.64 -5.39
CA GLY A 68 4.54 -20.10 -4.31
C GLY A 68 3.62 -19.00 -4.76
N ILE A 69 2.70 -18.63 -3.88
CA ILE A 69 1.79 -17.52 -4.05
C ILE A 69 1.69 -16.74 -2.75
N VAL A 70 1.67 -15.42 -2.86
CA VAL A 70 1.61 -14.51 -1.70
C VAL A 70 0.56 -13.42 -1.92
N THR A 71 0.20 -12.74 -0.85
CA THR A 71 -0.68 -11.58 -0.91
C THR A 71 0.01 -10.32 -0.42
N VAL A 72 -0.40 -9.17 -0.99
CA VAL A 72 0.04 -7.82 -0.61
C VAL A 72 -1.18 -6.99 -0.22
N THR A 73 -1.00 -6.13 0.77
CA THR A 73 -2.06 -5.22 1.25
C THR A 73 -2.23 -4.02 0.32
N GLU A 74 -3.34 -3.30 0.47
CA GLU A 74 -3.58 -2.04 -0.27
C GLU A 74 -2.48 -1.00 -0.01
N ASP A 75 -1.99 -0.91 1.23
CA ASP A 75 -0.91 0.03 1.59
C ASP A 75 0.41 -0.34 0.94
N GLU A 76 0.72 -1.63 0.85
CA GLU A 76 1.92 -2.13 0.17
C GLU A 76 1.85 -1.87 -1.34
N ILE A 77 0.66 -2.02 -1.95
CA ILE A 77 0.44 -1.68 -3.37
C ILE A 77 0.61 -0.18 -3.60
N CYS A 78 0.01 0.67 -2.76
CA CYS A 78 0.17 2.12 -2.84
C CYS A 78 1.63 2.57 -2.71
N ALA A 79 2.37 1.99 -1.76
CA ALA A 79 3.78 2.29 -1.58
C ALA A 79 4.62 1.85 -2.80
N ALA A 80 4.30 0.72 -3.42
CA ALA A 80 4.98 0.26 -4.63
C ALA A 80 4.71 1.17 -5.84
N ILE A 81 3.47 1.62 -6.02
CA ILE A 81 3.12 2.60 -7.07
C ILE A 81 3.90 3.90 -6.85
N LEU A 82 3.94 4.41 -5.62
CA LEU A 82 4.69 5.61 -5.28
C LEU A 82 6.19 5.44 -5.59
N ALA A 83 6.79 4.32 -5.20
CA ALA A 83 8.20 4.01 -5.48
C ALA A 83 8.49 3.95 -7.00
N LEU A 84 7.60 3.35 -7.79
CA LEU A 84 7.72 3.31 -9.25
C LEU A 84 7.70 4.72 -9.86
N ILE A 85 6.82 5.59 -9.37
CA ILE A 85 6.75 6.99 -9.83
C ILE A 85 8.01 7.77 -9.43
N GLU A 86 8.44 7.67 -8.18
CA GLU A 86 9.53 8.47 -7.65
C GLU A 86 10.90 8.02 -8.16
N GLN A 87 11.16 6.72 -8.18
CA GLN A 87 12.48 6.16 -8.49
C GLN A 87 12.66 5.83 -9.96
N HIS A 88 11.59 5.37 -10.62
CA HIS A 88 11.65 4.88 -12.00
C HIS A 88 10.90 5.75 -13.02
N LYS A 89 10.15 6.78 -12.57
CA LYS A 89 9.31 7.65 -13.42
C LYS A 89 8.27 6.85 -14.22
N MET A 90 7.81 5.76 -13.64
CA MET A 90 6.82 4.87 -14.23
C MET A 90 5.49 4.98 -13.49
N VAL A 91 4.41 5.11 -14.23
CA VAL A 91 3.05 5.02 -13.70
C VAL A 91 2.53 3.60 -13.95
N ALA A 92 2.21 2.89 -12.87
CA ALA A 92 1.59 1.57 -12.94
C ALA A 92 0.23 1.60 -12.24
N GLU A 93 -0.73 0.85 -12.75
CA GLU A 93 -1.98 0.56 -12.05
C GLU A 93 -1.76 -0.40 -10.87
N GLY A 94 -2.75 -0.54 -9.98
CA GLY A 94 -2.63 -1.40 -8.81
C GLY A 94 -2.25 -2.85 -9.16
N ALA A 95 -2.90 -3.42 -10.17
CA ALA A 95 -2.61 -4.78 -10.63
C ALA A 95 -1.17 -4.94 -11.18
N GLY A 96 -0.64 -3.90 -11.83
CA GLY A 96 0.73 -3.88 -12.37
C GLY A 96 1.81 -3.74 -11.30
N ALA A 97 1.49 -3.19 -10.12
CA ALA A 97 2.46 -2.90 -9.07
C ALA A 97 2.60 -4.01 -8.01
N VAL A 98 1.71 -5.01 -7.98
CA VAL A 98 1.69 -6.05 -6.92
C VAL A 98 2.99 -6.85 -6.82
N SER A 99 3.67 -7.10 -7.94
CA SER A 99 4.94 -7.84 -7.96
C SER A 99 6.05 -7.04 -7.28
N VAL A 100 6.08 -5.73 -7.50
CA VAL A 100 7.01 -4.80 -6.85
C VAL A 100 6.71 -4.70 -5.36
N ALA A 101 5.43 -4.60 -4.99
CA ALA A 101 5.00 -4.62 -3.58
C ALA A 101 5.49 -5.87 -2.86
N ALA A 102 5.31 -7.07 -3.46
CA ALA A 102 5.77 -8.31 -2.85
C ALA A 102 7.28 -8.35 -2.62
N ALA A 103 8.06 -7.82 -3.57
CA ALA A 103 9.52 -7.73 -3.45
C ALA A 103 9.94 -6.71 -2.38
N MET A 104 9.37 -5.50 -2.37
CA MET A 104 9.68 -4.42 -1.44
C MET A 104 9.40 -4.80 0.01
N PHE A 105 8.29 -5.50 0.25
CA PHE A 105 7.85 -5.85 1.60
C PHE A 105 8.24 -7.26 2.05
N GLY A 106 9.22 -7.90 1.33
CA GLY A 106 9.80 -9.17 1.75
C GLY A 106 8.82 -10.35 1.75
N LYS A 107 7.74 -10.28 0.95
CA LYS A 107 6.76 -11.37 0.83
C LYS A 107 7.33 -12.57 0.06
N VAL A 108 8.37 -12.33 -0.74
CA VAL A 108 9.04 -13.33 -1.56
C VAL A 108 10.56 -13.30 -1.29
N PRO A 109 11.28 -14.41 -1.49
CA PRO A 109 12.69 -14.52 -1.14
C PRO A 109 13.59 -13.84 -2.18
N VAL A 110 13.73 -12.50 -2.09
CA VAL A 110 14.53 -11.68 -3.04
C VAL A 110 15.98 -11.46 -2.61
N LYS A 111 16.28 -11.59 -1.32
CA LYS A 111 17.62 -11.26 -0.78
C LYS A 111 18.70 -12.17 -1.37
N GLY A 112 19.70 -11.56 -2.01
CA GLY A 112 20.81 -12.30 -2.64
C GLY A 112 20.46 -13.00 -3.95
N ARG A 113 19.29 -12.71 -4.54
CA ARG A 113 18.81 -13.31 -5.79
C ARG A 113 18.63 -12.28 -6.89
N LYS A 114 18.79 -12.72 -8.14
CA LYS A 114 18.36 -11.92 -9.31
C LYS A 114 16.85 -12.06 -9.43
N THR A 115 16.13 -11.00 -9.15
CA THR A 115 14.68 -10.97 -9.14
C THR A 115 14.15 -10.07 -10.25
N ILE A 116 13.13 -10.53 -10.97
CA ILE A 116 12.43 -9.77 -12.00
C ILE A 116 10.99 -9.57 -11.54
N CYS A 117 10.58 -8.32 -11.38
CA CYS A 117 9.20 -7.95 -11.13
C CYS A 117 8.53 -7.59 -12.47
N ILE A 118 7.43 -8.25 -12.81
CA ILE A 118 6.65 -7.89 -13.99
C ILE A 118 5.74 -6.73 -13.61
N VAL A 119 6.01 -5.56 -14.16
CA VAL A 119 5.15 -4.38 -14.06
C VAL A 119 4.29 -4.33 -15.31
N SER A 120 2.98 -4.46 -15.15
CA SER A 120 2.03 -4.51 -16.26
C SER A 120 0.89 -3.53 -16.03
N GLY A 121 0.48 -2.84 -17.10
CA GLY A 121 -0.62 -1.89 -17.03
C GLY A 121 -0.28 -0.55 -16.39
N GLY A 122 -0.88 0.50 -16.92
CA GLY A 122 -0.73 1.88 -16.43
C GLY A 122 -2.06 2.66 -16.53
N ASN A 123 -3.17 1.94 -16.74
CA ASN A 123 -4.50 2.53 -16.84
C ASN A 123 -5.08 2.84 -15.46
N ILE A 124 -4.54 3.87 -14.81
CA ILE A 124 -5.00 4.32 -13.51
C ILE A 124 -5.68 5.68 -13.64
N ASP A 125 -6.85 5.82 -13.03
CA ASP A 125 -7.56 7.10 -12.94
C ASP A 125 -6.78 8.09 -12.07
N VAL A 126 -6.72 9.37 -12.50
CA VAL A 126 -5.95 10.41 -11.80
C VAL A 126 -6.46 10.66 -10.40
N THR A 127 -7.76 10.51 -10.14
CA THR A 127 -8.32 10.65 -8.79
C THR A 127 -7.92 9.50 -7.87
N ILE A 128 -7.85 8.29 -8.43
CA ILE A 128 -7.31 7.11 -7.72
C ILE A 128 -5.82 7.30 -7.49
N LEU A 129 -5.07 7.76 -8.49
CA LEU A 129 -3.64 8.04 -8.36
C LEU A 129 -3.34 9.04 -7.22
N ASN A 130 -4.14 10.12 -7.12
CA ASN A 130 -4.01 11.07 -6.01
C ASN A 130 -4.20 10.41 -4.63
N ARG A 131 -5.21 9.53 -4.50
CA ARG A 131 -5.44 8.77 -3.25
C ARG A 131 -4.29 7.82 -2.96
N VAL A 132 -3.77 7.13 -3.97
CA VAL A 132 -2.63 6.21 -3.87
C VAL A 132 -1.38 6.96 -3.41
N ILE A 133 -1.07 8.11 -4.02
CA ILE A 133 0.09 8.94 -3.63
C ILE A 133 -0.04 9.36 -2.16
N ASN A 134 -1.18 9.92 -1.76
CA ASN A 134 -1.40 10.35 -0.38
C ASN A 134 -1.25 9.20 0.62
N ARG A 135 -1.77 8.02 0.29
CA ARG A 135 -1.67 6.83 1.13
C ARG A 135 -0.23 6.28 1.19
N GLY A 136 0.47 6.29 0.06
CA GLY A 136 1.87 5.91 -0.02
C GLY A 136 2.78 6.84 0.77
N LEU A 137 2.56 8.15 0.72
CA LEU A 137 3.27 9.14 1.52
C LEU A 137 3.06 8.92 3.02
N ALA A 138 1.82 8.66 3.45
CA ALA A 138 1.52 8.34 4.84
C ALA A 138 2.22 7.05 5.29
N LYS A 139 2.17 5.98 4.47
CA LYS A 139 2.81 4.70 4.79
C LYS A 139 4.33 4.74 4.82
N SER A 140 4.94 5.67 4.11
CA SER A 140 6.40 5.89 4.11
C SER A 140 6.87 6.91 5.17
N GLY A 141 5.97 7.35 6.07
CA GLY A 141 6.29 8.33 7.11
C GLY A 141 6.58 9.73 6.57
N ARG A 142 6.15 10.05 5.34
CA ARG A 142 6.36 11.38 4.73
C ARG A 142 5.23 12.36 4.97
N THR A 143 4.12 11.87 5.51
CA THR A 143 3.06 12.69 6.08
C THR A 143 2.52 12.01 7.33
N CYS A 144 2.19 12.79 8.33
CA CYS A 144 1.53 12.28 9.51
C CYS A 144 0.36 13.20 9.90
N THR A 145 -0.62 12.64 10.61
CA THR A 145 -1.71 13.40 11.20
C THR A 145 -1.79 13.03 12.67
N PHE A 146 -1.71 14.02 13.53
CA PHE A 146 -1.87 13.84 14.97
C PHE A 146 -2.90 14.83 15.52
N THR A 147 -3.45 14.51 16.68
CA THR A 147 -4.39 15.36 17.41
C THR A 147 -3.77 15.75 18.73
N VAL A 148 -3.82 17.03 19.05
CA VAL A 148 -3.34 17.59 20.33
C VAL A 148 -4.55 18.17 21.07
N GLU A 149 -4.72 17.77 22.33
CA GLU A 149 -5.71 18.37 23.23
C GLU A 149 -5.06 19.54 23.97
N LEU A 150 -5.71 20.69 23.92
CA LEU A 150 -5.20 21.94 24.47
C LEU A 150 -6.32 22.70 25.20
N GLU A 151 -5.95 23.54 26.16
CA GLU A 151 -6.87 24.53 26.68
C GLU A 151 -7.24 25.55 25.58
N ASP A 152 -8.52 25.89 25.42
CA ASP A 152 -8.97 26.87 24.40
C ASP A 152 -8.59 28.31 24.81
N LYS A 153 -7.32 28.66 24.55
CA LYS A 153 -6.75 29.97 24.84
C LYS A 153 -6.03 30.57 23.63
N PRO A 154 -6.02 31.88 23.46
CA PRO A 154 -5.23 32.53 22.42
C PRO A 154 -3.74 32.14 22.50
N GLY A 155 -3.14 31.87 21.33
CA GLY A 155 -1.72 31.54 21.22
C GLY A 155 -1.39 30.04 21.22
N GLN A 156 -2.28 29.14 21.60
CA GLN A 156 -2.03 27.70 21.64
C GLN A 156 -1.65 27.13 20.26
N LEU A 157 -2.38 27.48 19.22
CA LEU A 157 -2.06 27.09 17.85
C LEU A 157 -0.66 27.57 17.42
N VAL A 158 -0.27 28.78 17.81
CA VAL A 158 1.05 29.34 17.52
C VAL A 158 2.15 28.50 18.18
N GLY A 159 1.96 28.13 19.45
CA GLY A 159 2.90 27.31 20.20
C GLY A 159 3.13 25.94 19.54
N VAL A 160 2.06 25.24 19.20
CA VAL A 160 2.17 23.93 18.51
C VAL A 160 2.82 24.08 17.14
N SER A 161 2.44 25.11 16.36
CA SER A 161 3.03 25.33 15.03
C SER A 161 4.51 25.67 15.11
N GLN A 162 4.95 26.39 16.14
CA GLN A 162 6.37 26.69 16.38
C GLN A 162 7.17 25.44 16.70
N ILE A 163 6.63 24.51 17.50
CA ILE A 163 7.27 23.23 17.81
C ILE A 163 7.45 22.43 16.53
N VAL A 164 6.39 22.22 15.74
CA VAL A 164 6.45 21.50 14.46
C VAL A 164 7.50 22.13 13.52
N ALA A 165 7.49 23.45 13.40
CA ALA A 165 8.45 24.16 12.54
C ALA A 165 9.90 24.02 13.03
N SER A 166 10.13 24.09 14.37
CA SER A 166 11.49 23.94 14.94
C SER A 166 12.08 22.57 14.73
N MET A 167 11.22 21.54 14.64
CA MET A 167 11.60 20.17 14.30
C MET A 167 11.75 19.94 12.79
N GLY A 168 11.43 20.94 11.96
CA GLY A 168 11.54 20.87 10.50
C GLY A 168 10.33 20.21 9.81
N GLY A 169 9.20 20.08 10.51
CA GLY A 169 7.93 19.68 9.93
C GLY A 169 7.27 20.85 9.19
N ASN A 170 6.59 20.56 8.09
CA ASN A 170 5.82 21.55 7.34
C ASN A 170 4.31 21.27 7.48
N VAL A 171 3.56 22.23 8.02
CA VAL A 171 2.13 22.07 8.27
C VAL A 171 1.35 22.12 6.96
N ILE A 172 0.61 21.04 6.65
CA ILE A 172 -0.26 20.93 5.47
C ILE A 172 -1.66 21.49 5.78
N SER A 173 -2.23 21.08 6.93
CA SER A 173 -3.56 21.54 7.34
C SER A 173 -3.70 21.49 8.86
N VAL A 174 -4.56 22.36 9.37
CA VAL A 174 -4.96 22.40 10.77
C VAL A 174 -6.49 22.46 10.83
N HIS A 175 -7.07 21.58 11.64
CA HIS A 175 -8.48 21.62 12.01
C HIS A 175 -8.54 21.90 13.50
N HIS A 176 -9.22 22.98 13.85
CA HIS A 176 -9.42 23.41 15.24
C HIS A 176 -10.87 23.12 15.62
N GLU A 177 -11.06 22.11 16.45
CA GLU A 177 -12.37 21.67 16.91
C GLU A 177 -12.57 22.03 18.38
N ARG A 178 -13.65 22.80 18.64
CA ARG A 178 -14.02 23.31 19.97
C ARG A 178 -15.22 22.59 20.58
N ASN A 179 -15.97 21.86 19.75
CA ASN A 179 -17.25 21.25 20.13
C ASN A 179 -17.13 19.72 20.07
N ASP A 180 -16.25 19.13 20.87
CA ASP A 180 -16.24 17.68 21.05
C ASP A 180 -17.04 17.35 22.31
N ASP A 181 -18.14 16.61 22.17
CA ASP A 181 -19.02 16.19 23.27
C ASP A 181 -18.30 15.36 24.34
N SER A 182 -17.11 14.86 24.04
CA SER A 182 -16.25 14.08 24.96
C SER A 182 -15.18 14.91 25.67
N ALA A 183 -14.91 16.14 25.23
CA ALA A 183 -13.89 17.03 25.79
C ALA A 183 -14.45 17.91 26.92
N ARG A 184 -13.58 18.45 27.77
CA ARG A 184 -13.99 19.45 28.76
C ARG A 184 -14.40 20.74 28.04
N VAL A 185 -15.35 21.45 28.59
CA VAL A 185 -15.87 22.71 28.01
C VAL A 185 -14.79 23.78 27.78
N THR A 186 -13.66 23.65 28.49
CA THR A 186 -12.49 24.55 28.38
C THR A 186 -11.44 24.12 27.41
N ASP A 187 -11.58 22.94 26.82
CA ASP A 187 -10.56 22.32 26.01
C ASP A 187 -10.93 22.35 24.52
N CYS A 188 -9.92 22.31 23.66
CA CYS A 188 -10.09 22.21 22.22
C CYS A 188 -9.14 21.13 21.66
N GLN A 189 -9.46 20.63 20.49
CA GLN A 189 -8.63 19.71 19.76
C GLN A 189 -8.05 20.36 18.51
N LEU A 190 -6.73 20.27 18.34
CA LEU A 190 -6.05 20.63 17.10
C LEU A 190 -5.65 19.35 16.36
N ARG A 191 -6.30 19.06 15.25
CA ARG A 191 -5.92 18.00 14.34
C ARG A 191 -5.01 18.59 13.27
N ILE A 192 -3.74 18.17 13.27
CA ILE A 192 -2.70 18.76 12.43
C ILE A 192 -2.17 17.69 11.49
N LYS A 193 -2.14 18.00 10.18
CA LYS A 193 -1.45 17.19 9.18
C LYS A 193 -0.13 17.86 8.80
N VAL A 194 0.95 17.11 8.84
CA VAL A 194 2.33 17.60 8.66
C VAL A 194 3.04 16.79 7.59
N GLU A 195 3.84 17.46 6.76
CA GLU A 195 4.87 16.80 5.95
C GLU A 195 6.08 16.48 6.82
N THR A 196 6.57 15.26 6.69
CA THR A 196 7.69 14.71 7.42
C THR A 196 8.68 14.06 6.46
N ARG A 197 9.86 13.69 6.93
CA ARG A 197 10.91 13.06 6.09
C ARG A 197 10.81 11.55 6.06
N ASN A 198 10.49 10.95 7.20
CA ASN A 198 10.40 9.51 7.45
C ASN A 198 9.74 9.26 8.80
N GLU A 199 9.59 7.99 9.19
CA GLU A 199 8.98 7.61 10.48
C GLU A 199 9.75 8.16 11.69
N GLN A 200 11.09 8.16 11.66
CA GLN A 200 11.89 8.74 12.76
C GLN A 200 11.58 10.22 12.95
N HIS A 201 11.40 10.97 11.88
CA HIS A 201 11.02 12.38 11.96
C HIS A 201 9.61 12.60 12.53
N ILE A 202 8.71 11.64 12.35
CA ILE A 202 7.39 11.66 13.00
C ILE A 202 7.53 11.49 14.51
N GLU A 203 8.39 10.57 14.95
CA GLU A 203 8.66 10.34 16.37
C GLU A 203 9.38 11.52 17.03
N ASP A 204 10.19 12.25 16.28
CA ASP A 204 10.92 13.41 16.77
C ASP A 204 10.00 14.62 17.00
N ILE A 205 8.87 14.72 16.28
CA ILE A 205 7.85 15.79 16.37
C ILE A 205 6.87 15.51 17.50
#